data_7dfc425f8b7fc19de9ab79c2fd2a6073
#
_entry.id   7dfc425f8b7fc19de9ab79c2fd2a6073
#
_cell.length_a   1.000
_cell.length_b   1.000
_cell.length_c   1.000
_cell.angle_alpha   90.00
_cell.angle_beta   90.00
_cell.angle_gamma   90.00
#
_symmetry.space_group_name_H-M   'P 1'
#
loop_
_entity.id
_entity.type
_entity.pdbx_description
1 polymer ?
#
loop_
_entity_poly.entity_id
_entity_poly.type
_entity_poly.pdbx_seq_one_letter_code
_entity_poly.pdbx_strand_id
1 'polypeptide(L)'
;MTGEIVLGALAPHPPHLVYAENPEQNEAYAEGGWETLRWGYQRLARKLKTIDYDAMVVFTPHWQTYIGTHFLGLPHFKSKSVDPVFPNLFRFNYDLTVDVELAEAMHDEAANSGIITKMMRNPDFRVDYGTIVSCHLLNPSWDKPIVTISSNRNTHYYSAEVMNEQSAALGRACRKAIEESGKKVVLVSSHSLSHRHFTTEAPLPEDM
;
A
#
# COMPACT_ATOMS: atom_id res chain seq x y z
N MET A 1 4.93 -5.38 26.16
CA MET A 1 6.07 -5.19 25.23
C MET A 1 5.71 -4.04 24.33
N THR A 2 6.65 -3.19 23.98
CA THR A 2 6.43 -2.08 23.04
C THR A 2 6.41 -2.65 21.64
N GLY A 3 5.45 -2.22 20.81
CA GLY A 3 5.41 -2.61 19.40
C GLY A 3 6.54 -1.95 18.60
N GLU A 4 6.83 -2.48 17.44
CA GLU A 4 7.94 -1.99 16.61
C GLU A 4 7.68 -2.16 15.11
N ILE A 5 8.27 -1.28 14.28
CA ILE A 5 8.36 -1.47 12.84
C ILE A 5 9.62 -2.29 12.57
N VAL A 6 9.44 -3.59 12.30
CA VAL A 6 10.56 -4.54 12.08
C VAL A 6 11.16 -4.44 10.68
N LEU A 7 10.41 -3.90 9.73
CA LEU A 7 10.88 -3.65 8.36
C LEU A 7 10.07 -2.53 7.71
N GLY A 8 10.73 -1.64 6.98
CA GLY A 8 10.11 -0.73 6.03
C GLY A 8 10.48 -1.11 4.59
N ALA A 9 9.49 -1.12 3.70
CA ALA A 9 9.68 -1.46 2.30
C ALA A 9 8.99 -0.46 1.36
N LEU A 10 9.71 -0.05 0.31
CA LEU A 10 9.12 0.58 -0.86
C LEU A 10 8.79 -0.51 -1.87
N ALA A 11 7.52 -0.66 -2.19
CA ALA A 11 7.01 -1.78 -2.98
C ALA A 11 6.08 -1.25 -4.11
N PRO A 12 6.63 -0.81 -5.24
CA PRO A 12 5.84 -0.40 -6.39
C PRO A 12 4.89 -1.51 -6.84
N HIS A 13 3.72 -1.16 -7.36
CA HIS A 13 2.64 -2.08 -7.65
C HIS A 13 2.29 -2.19 -9.16
N PRO A 14 3.24 -2.46 -10.06
CA PRO A 14 2.89 -2.64 -11.45
C PRO A 14 2.05 -3.91 -11.62
N PRO A 15 0.84 -3.79 -12.20
CA PRO A 15 -0.07 -4.93 -12.34
C PRO A 15 0.53 -6.11 -13.11
N HIS A 16 1.42 -5.83 -14.04
CA HIS A 16 2.14 -6.81 -14.86
C HIS A 16 2.90 -7.85 -14.05
N LEU A 17 3.39 -7.52 -12.85
CA LEU A 17 4.12 -8.48 -12.03
C LEU A 17 3.23 -9.61 -11.51
N VAL A 18 1.95 -9.33 -11.28
CA VAL A 18 0.98 -10.36 -10.86
C VAL A 18 0.64 -11.28 -12.02
N TYR A 19 0.51 -10.73 -13.22
CA TYR A 19 0.25 -11.54 -14.42
C TYR A 19 1.45 -12.36 -14.89
N ALA A 20 2.63 -11.90 -14.60
CA ALA A 20 3.84 -12.64 -14.92
C ALA A 20 4.02 -13.93 -14.12
N GLU A 21 3.20 -14.15 -13.11
CA GLU A 21 3.03 -15.46 -12.46
C GLU A 21 2.21 -16.43 -13.33
N ASN A 22 1.46 -15.91 -14.32
CA ASN A 22 0.74 -16.72 -15.29
C ASN A 22 1.56 -16.85 -16.58
N PRO A 23 2.15 -18.04 -16.88
CA PRO A 23 3.02 -18.24 -18.05
C PRO A 23 2.34 -17.92 -19.39
N GLU A 24 1.01 -18.03 -19.47
CA GLU A 24 0.24 -17.73 -20.67
C GLU A 24 0.12 -16.22 -20.98
N GLN A 25 0.41 -15.38 -19.98
CA GLN A 25 0.35 -13.93 -20.10
C GLN A 25 1.73 -13.27 -20.02
N ASN A 26 2.79 -14.06 -19.98
CA ASN A 26 4.15 -13.56 -20.12
C ASN A 26 4.30 -12.96 -21.53
N GLU A 27 4.13 -11.66 -21.63
CA GLU A 27 4.52 -10.97 -22.85
C GLU A 27 6.02 -11.17 -23.07
N ALA A 28 6.36 -11.81 -24.19
CA ALA A 28 7.76 -12.05 -24.58
C ALA A 28 8.58 -10.76 -24.73
N TYR A 29 7.95 -9.60 -24.56
CA TYR A 29 8.49 -8.27 -24.73
C TYR A 29 8.59 -7.46 -23.42
N ALA A 30 8.29 -8.05 -22.26
CA ALA A 30 8.53 -7.41 -20.97
C ALA A 30 10.05 -7.42 -20.67
N GLU A 31 10.82 -6.80 -21.57
CA GLU A 31 12.27 -6.81 -21.53
C GLU A 31 12.81 -6.08 -20.31
N GLY A 32 13.67 -6.75 -19.58
CA GLY A 32 14.72 -6.22 -18.72
C GLY A 32 14.27 -5.48 -17.44
N GLY A 33 13.41 -4.50 -17.52
CA GLY A 33 13.08 -3.62 -16.38
C GLY A 33 12.21 -4.30 -15.31
N TRP A 34 11.24 -5.07 -15.72
CA TRP A 34 10.30 -5.75 -14.82
C TRP A 34 10.93 -6.94 -14.11
N GLU A 35 11.89 -7.61 -14.73
CA GLU A 35 12.60 -8.73 -14.13
C GLU A 35 13.39 -8.30 -12.89
N THR A 36 14.05 -7.16 -12.93
CA THR A 36 14.78 -6.61 -11.77
C THR A 36 13.82 -6.35 -10.60
N LEU A 37 12.65 -5.78 -10.87
CA LEU A 37 11.65 -5.52 -9.85
C LEU A 37 11.07 -6.84 -9.31
N ARG A 38 10.79 -7.82 -10.17
CA ARG A 38 10.34 -9.16 -9.76
C ARG A 38 11.35 -9.82 -8.83
N TRP A 39 12.63 -9.80 -9.17
CA TRP A 39 13.69 -10.32 -8.30
C TRP A 39 13.80 -9.55 -6.97
N GLY A 40 13.53 -8.24 -7.01
CA GLY A 40 13.42 -7.42 -5.81
C GLY A 40 12.31 -7.94 -4.89
N TYR A 41 11.12 -8.15 -5.43
CA TYR A 41 9.98 -8.71 -4.69
C TYR A 41 10.27 -10.11 -4.15
N GLN A 42 10.84 -11.00 -4.97
CA GLN A 42 11.20 -12.35 -4.53
C GLN A 42 12.22 -12.34 -3.38
N ARG A 43 13.21 -11.44 -3.43
CA ARG A 43 14.18 -11.27 -2.34
C ARG A 43 13.51 -10.74 -1.08
N LEU A 44 12.64 -9.74 -1.22
CA LEU A 44 11.93 -9.15 -0.10
C LEU A 44 10.94 -10.16 0.52
N ALA A 45 10.19 -10.90 -0.29
CA ALA A 45 9.29 -11.95 0.20
C ALA A 45 10.05 -13.06 0.95
N ARG A 46 11.24 -13.47 0.46
CA ARG A 46 12.11 -14.40 1.21
C ARG A 46 12.60 -13.81 2.54
N LYS A 47 12.94 -12.52 2.55
CA LYS A 47 13.34 -11.82 3.77
C LYS A 47 12.19 -11.79 4.78
N LEU A 48 10.98 -11.48 4.34
CA LEU A 48 9.79 -11.46 5.20
C LEU A 48 9.52 -12.80 5.88
N LYS A 49 9.76 -13.92 5.19
CA LYS A 49 9.64 -15.26 5.80
C LYS A 49 10.62 -15.54 6.95
N THR A 50 11.68 -14.74 7.08
CA THR A 50 12.66 -14.86 8.17
C THR A 50 12.44 -13.88 9.30
N ILE A 51 11.43 -13.01 9.18
CA ILE A 51 11.09 -11.97 10.16
C ILE A 51 9.79 -12.40 10.85
N ASP A 52 9.79 -12.38 12.16
CA ASP A 52 8.58 -12.52 12.95
C ASP A 52 7.83 -11.18 12.95
N TYR A 53 6.61 -11.16 12.40
CA TYR A 53 5.76 -9.98 12.39
C TYR A 53 4.28 -10.36 12.45
N ASP A 54 3.47 -9.46 12.98
CA ASP A 54 2.05 -9.69 13.26
C ASP A 54 1.14 -9.16 12.14
N ALA A 55 1.48 -8.01 11.56
CA ALA A 55 0.66 -7.35 10.54
C ALA A 55 1.50 -6.58 9.51
N MET A 56 0.90 -6.33 8.33
CA MET A 56 1.45 -5.41 7.32
C MET A 56 0.63 -4.13 7.31
N VAL A 57 1.27 -2.98 7.42
CA VAL A 57 0.65 -1.67 7.25
C VAL A 57 1.02 -1.13 5.88
N VAL A 58 0.02 -0.83 5.05
CA VAL A 58 0.20 -0.48 3.65
C VAL A 58 -0.34 0.92 3.37
N PHE A 59 0.54 1.80 2.94
CA PHE A 59 0.16 3.08 2.35
C PHE A 59 0.03 2.92 0.84
N THR A 60 -1.14 3.29 0.31
CA THR A 60 -1.43 3.17 -1.12
C THR A 60 -1.81 4.51 -1.74
N PRO A 61 -1.29 4.85 -2.95
CA PRO A 61 -1.69 6.04 -3.67
C PRO A 61 -2.98 5.86 -4.47
N HIS A 62 -3.48 4.62 -4.61
CA HIS A 62 -4.62 4.30 -5.48
C HIS A 62 -5.96 4.27 -4.75
N TRP A 63 -5.97 4.14 -3.44
CA TRP A 63 -7.13 4.49 -2.64
C TRP A 63 -7.08 5.99 -2.36
N GLN A 64 -7.56 6.77 -3.31
CA GLN A 64 -7.58 8.22 -3.22
C GLN A 64 -8.82 8.69 -2.50
N THR A 65 -8.65 9.60 -1.55
CA THR A 65 -9.73 10.24 -0.82
C THR A 65 -9.66 11.75 -1.01
N TYR A 66 -10.81 12.39 -1.12
CA TYR A 66 -10.90 13.85 -1.28
C TYR A 66 -10.80 14.60 0.06
N ILE A 67 -11.29 13.98 1.11
CA ILE A 67 -11.29 14.57 2.45
C ILE A 67 -10.75 13.55 3.44
N GLY A 68 -9.58 13.84 3.96
CA GLY A 68 -8.95 13.08 5.02
C GLY A 68 -8.36 11.74 4.59
N THR A 69 -7.88 11.01 5.56
CA THR A 69 -7.25 9.70 5.42
C THR A 69 -8.21 8.61 5.92
N HIS A 70 -8.37 7.57 5.14
CA HIS A 70 -9.26 6.47 5.49
C HIS A 70 -8.47 5.20 5.78
N PHE A 71 -9.01 4.39 6.69
CA PHE A 71 -8.48 3.10 7.11
C PHE A 71 -9.51 2.01 6.87
N LEU A 72 -9.12 0.80 6.48
CA LEU A 72 -10.05 -0.33 6.40
C LEU A 72 -10.52 -0.69 7.81
N GLY A 73 -11.83 -0.81 8.00
CA GLY A 73 -12.47 -0.94 9.30
C GLY A 73 -13.38 -2.15 9.47
N LEU A 74 -13.33 -3.13 8.56
CA LEU A 74 -13.97 -4.43 8.72
C LEU A 74 -12.89 -5.51 8.80
N PRO A 75 -13.15 -6.60 9.55
CA PRO A 75 -12.14 -7.63 9.78
C PRO A 75 -11.78 -8.42 8.52
N HIS A 76 -12.62 -8.34 7.50
CA HIS A 76 -12.45 -9.13 6.29
C HIS A 76 -12.99 -8.42 5.06
N PHE A 77 -12.24 -8.48 3.97
CA PHE A 77 -12.67 -8.01 2.66
C PHE A 77 -12.40 -9.08 1.60
N LYS A 78 -13.44 -9.43 0.87
CA LYS A 78 -13.38 -10.39 -0.23
C LYS A 78 -14.05 -9.81 -1.45
N SER A 79 -13.31 -9.63 -2.53
CA SER A 79 -13.85 -9.07 -3.77
C SER A 79 -12.86 -9.26 -4.91
N LYS A 80 -13.06 -8.50 -5.97
CA LYS A 80 -12.16 -8.41 -7.12
C LYS A 80 -11.59 -7.00 -7.20
N SER A 81 -10.28 -6.87 -7.13
CA SER A 81 -9.58 -5.63 -7.44
C SER A 81 -9.41 -5.49 -8.95
N VAL A 82 -9.59 -4.29 -9.44
CA VAL A 82 -9.51 -3.95 -10.87
C VAL A 82 -8.72 -2.67 -11.01
N ASP A 83 -7.78 -2.63 -11.96
CA ASP A 83 -7.16 -1.36 -12.34
C ASP A 83 -8.20 -0.49 -13.06
N PRO A 84 -8.52 0.69 -12.57
CA PRO A 84 -9.55 1.54 -13.17
C PRO A 84 -9.15 2.10 -14.53
N VAL A 85 -7.85 2.22 -14.81
CA VAL A 85 -7.32 2.75 -16.09
C VAL A 85 -7.20 1.63 -17.12
N PHE A 86 -6.73 0.46 -16.68
CA PHE A 86 -6.51 -0.70 -17.53
C PHE A 86 -7.27 -1.94 -17.03
N PRO A 87 -8.62 -1.92 -17.01
CA PRO A 87 -9.42 -2.98 -16.40
C PRO A 87 -9.26 -4.34 -17.09
N ASN A 88 -8.73 -4.38 -18.29
CA ASN A 88 -8.43 -5.61 -19.01
C ASN A 88 -7.06 -6.21 -18.63
N LEU A 89 -6.16 -5.39 -18.08
CA LEU A 89 -4.83 -5.82 -17.69
C LEU A 89 -4.76 -6.29 -16.24
N PHE A 90 -5.69 -5.87 -15.37
CA PHE A 90 -5.68 -6.30 -14.00
C PHE A 90 -7.09 -6.55 -13.47
N ARG A 91 -7.34 -7.81 -13.15
CA ARG A 91 -8.52 -8.31 -12.43
C ARG A 91 -8.08 -9.40 -11.49
N PHE A 92 -7.98 -9.11 -10.21
CA PHE A 92 -7.47 -10.05 -9.23
C PHE A 92 -8.49 -10.29 -8.11
N ASN A 93 -8.85 -11.55 -7.88
CA ASN A 93 -9.69 -11.92 -6.74
C ASN A 93 -8.82 -11.93 -5.48
N TYR A 94 -9.31 -11.30 -4.43
CA TYR A 94 -8.63 -11.28 -3.15
C TYR A 94 -9.57 -11.69 -2.02
N ASP A 95 -8.98 -12.20 -0.97
CA ASP A 95 -9.62 -12.62 0.27
C ASP A 95 -8.63 -12.30 1.39
N LEU A 96 -8.83 -11.16 2.06
CA LEU A 96 -7.86 -10.62 3.00
C LEU A 96 -8.49 -10.35 4.36
N THR A 97 -7.68 -10.52 5.40
CA THR A 97 -8.00 -10.12 6.76
C THR A 97 -7.38 -8.78 7.10
N VAL A 98 -8.08 -8.01 7.94
CA VAL A 98 -7.62 -6.72 8.44
C VAL A 98 -7.39 -6.79 9.93
N ASP A 99 -6.28 -6.24 10.40
CA ASP A 99 -6.07 -5.97 11.81
C ASP A 99 -6.85 -4.70 12.19
N VAL A 100 -8.12 -4.90 12.51
CA VAL A 100 -9.05 -3.78 12.80
C VAL A 100 -8.65 -3.03 14.05
N GLU A 101 -8.17 -3.73 15.08
CA GLU A 101 -7.70 -3.11 16.32
C GLU A 101 -6.55 -2.14 16.06
N LEU A 102 -5.56 -2.56 15.29
CA LEU A 102 -4.44 -1.71 14.90
C LEU A 102 -4.88 -0.57 13.98
N ALA A 103 -5.82 -0.84 13.04
CA ALA A 103 -6.37 0.17 12.16
C ALA A 103 -7.14 1.26 12.93
N GLU A 104 -7.92 0.89 13.94
CA GLU A 104 -8.64 1.81 14.83
C GLU A 104 -7.67 2.63 15.69
N ALA A 105 -6.65 2.00 16.25
CA ALA A 105 -5.62 2.71 17.02
C ALA A 105 -4.89 3.76 16.15
N MET A 106 -4.53 3.42 14.92
CA MET A 106 -3.92 4.36 13.97
C MET A 106 -4.88 5.49 13.57
N HIS A 107 -6.14 5.16 13.32
CA HIS A 107 -7.19 6.13 13.03
C HIS A 107 -7.32 7.15 14.16
N ASP A 108 -7.42 6.68 15.40
CA ASP A 108 -7.64 7.53 16.57
C ASP A 108 -6.43 8.43 16.84
N GLU A 109 -5.20 7.90 16.75
CA GLU A 109 -3.99 8.70 16.89
C GLU A 109 -3.85 9.75 15.77
N ALA A 110 -4.22 9.41 14.54
CA ALA A 110 -4.24 10.37 13.44
C ALA A 110 -5.30 11.46 13.68
N ALA A 111 -6.49 11.10 14.14
CA ALA A 111 -7.54 12.05 14.49
C ALA A 111 -7.10 12.98 15.64
N ASN A 112 -6.48 12.44 16.69
CA ASN A 112 -5.92 13.21 17.81
C ASN A 112 -4.81 14.17 17.36
N SER A 113 -4.12 13.87 16.27
CA SER A 113 -3.12 14.72 15.64
C SER A 113 -3.70 15.79 14.71
N GLY A 114 -5.04 15.93 14.66
CA GLY A 114 -5.74 16.93 13.85
C GLY A 114 -5.95 16.52 12.38
N ILE A 115 -5.69 15.27 12.02
CA ILE A 115 -5.95 14.75 10.68
C ILE A 115 -7.42 14.32 10.59
N ILE A 116 -8.10 14.73 9.52
CA ILE A 116 -9.44 14.21 9.24
C ILE A 116 -9.32 12.74 8.85
N THR A 117 -9.96 11.87 9.60
CA THR A 117 -9.88 10.42 9.40
C THR A 117 -11.23 9.75 9.29
N LYS A 118 -11.28 8.57 8.68
CA LYS A 118 -12.49 7.75 8.60
C LYS A 118 -12.15 6.26 8.55
N MET A 119 -12.92 5.47 9.30
CA MET A 119 -12.93 4.00 9.14
C MET A 119 -13.85 3.61 7.98
N MET A 120 -13.33 2.88 7.00
CA MET A 120 -14.11 2.33 5.90
C MET A 120 -14.76 1.01 6.32
N ARG A 121 -16.04 1.06 6.63
CA ARG A 121 -16.84 -0.10 7.07
C ARG A 121 -17.91 -0.51 6.07
N ASN A 122 -17.75 -0.13 4.79
CA ASN A 122 -18.64 -0.62 3.73
C ASN A 122 -18.17 -2.02 3.27
N PRO A 123 -18.98 -3.07 3.41
CA PRO A 123 -18.61 -4.42 2.98
C PRO A 123 -18.43 -4.57 1.46
N ASP A 124 -19.08 -3.68 0.69
CA ASP A 124 -18.97 -3.66 -0.77
C ASP A 124 -17.76 -2.85 -1.28
N PHE A 125 -16.97 -2.30 -0.36
CA PHE A 125 -15.77 -1.56 -0.74
C PHE A 125 -14.76 -2.48 -1.43
N ARG A 126 -14.28 -2.03 -2.58
CA ARG A 126 -13.24 -2.75 -3.32
C ARG A 126 -11.87 -2.18 -2.98
N VAL A 127 -11.04 -3.02 -2.39
CA VAL A 127 -9.66 -2.66 -2.08
C VAL A 127 -8.90 -2.41 -3.39
N ASP A 128 -8.16 -1.34 -3.43
CA ASP A 128 -7.43 -0.87 -4.60
C ASP A 128 -6.30 -1.82 -5.03
N TYR A 129 -5.95 -1.75 -6.30
CA TYR A 129 -4.94 -2.65 -6.86
C TYR A 129 -3.52 -2.37 -6.33
N GLY A 130 -3.22 -1.14 -5.93
CA GLY A 130 -1.92 -0.81 -5.33
C GLY A 130 -1.69 -1.58 -4.03
N THR A 131 -2.72 -1.68 -3.18
CA THR A 131 -2.70 -2.56 -2.00
C THR A 131 -2.55 -4.03 -2.40
N ILE A 132 -3.42 -4.49 -3.32
CA ILE A 132 -3.50 -5.91 -3.65
C ILE A 132 -2.21 -6.42 -4.31
N VAL A 133 -1.65 -5.70 -5.28
CA VAL A 133 -0.42 -6.11 -5.97
C VAL A 133 0.74 -6.22 -4.99
N SER A 134 0.97 -5.17 -4.19
CA SER A 134 2.09 -5.17 -3.24
C SER A 134 1.95 -6.26 -2.19
N CYS A 135 0.76 -6.42 -1.60
CA CYS A 135 0.52 -7.45 -0.59
C CYS A 135 0.64 -8.86 -1.17
N HIS A 136 0.09 -9.10 -2.36
CA HIS A 136 0.16 -10.42 -3.00
C HIS A 136 1.61 -10.83 -3.29
N LEU A 137 2.41 -9.93 -3.85
CA LEU A 137 3.81 -10.21 -4.17
C LEU A 137 4.70 -10.39 -2.94
N LEU A 138 4.34 -9.76 -1.81
CA LEU A 138 5.10 -9.87 -0.55
C LEU A 138 4.64 -11.03 0.32
N ASN A 139 3.33 -11.29 0.34
CA ASN A 139 2.67 -12.32 1.15
C ASN A 139 1.60 -13.05 0.32
N PRO A 140 2.00 -13.91 -0.64
CA PRO A 140 1.07 -14.58 -1.55
C PRO A 140 0.10 -15.54 -0.84
N SER A 141 0.43 -15.98 0.37
CA SER A 141 -0.44 -16.82 1.20
C SER A 141 -1.56 -16.06 1.90
N TRP A 142 -1.47 -14.72 1.98
CA TRP A 142 -2.41 -13.86 2.70
C TRP A 142 -2.63 -14.26 4.17
N ASP A 143 -1.63 -14.88 4.79
CA ASP A 143 -1.69 -15.39 6.17
C ASP A 143 -1.45 -14.31 7.24
N LYS A 144 -1.03 -13.13 6.83
CA LYS A 144 -0.86 -11.98 7.71
C LYS A 144 -1.96 -10.95 7.49
N PRO A 145 -2.59 -10.44 8.56
CA PRO A 145 -3.54 -9.36 8.43
C PRO A 145 -2.87 -8.07 7.93
N ILE A 146 -3.66 -7.24 7.28
CA ILE A 146 -3.18 -5.95 6.76
C ILE A 146 -3.93 -4.79 7.41
N VAL A 147 -3.29 -3.62 7.42
CA VAL A 147 -3.95 -2.32 7.62
C VAL A 147 -3.65 -1.48 6.40
N THR A 148 -4.68 -1.16 5.61
CA THR A 148 -4.51 -0.29 4.44
C THR A 148 -4.94 1.12 4.79
N ILE A 149 -4.12 2.07 4.37
CA ILE A 149 -4.27 3.51 4.62
C ILE A 149 -4.34 4.22 3.28
N SER A 150 -5.39 5.03 3.10
CA SER A 150 -5.62 5.81 1.88
C SER A 150 -4.67 7.00 1.76
N SER A 151 -4.47 7.46 0.53
CA SER A 151 -3.84 8.75 0.25
C SER A 151 -4.89 9.85 0.16
N ASN A 152 -4.74 10.90 0.99
CA ASN A 152 -5.44 12.14 0.77
C ASN A 152 -4.73 12.92 -0.36
N ARG A 153 -5.36 13.00 -1.53
CA ARG A 153 -4.79 13.68 -2.72
C ARG A 153 -5.68 14.83 -3.18
N ASN A 154 -6.02 15.70 -2.27
CA ASN A 154 -6.88 16.83 -2.59
C ASN A 154 -6.08 18.12 -2.86
N THR A 155 -5.50 18.19 -4.04
CA THR A 155 -4.76 19.37 -4.52
C THR A 155 -5.65 20.59 -4.76
N HIS A 156 -6.97 20.43 -4.74
CA HIS A 156 -7.90 21.56 -4.89
C HIS A 156 -8.08 22.35 -3.60
N TYR A 157 -7.92 21.69 -2.43
CA TYR A 157 -8.15 22.30 -1.13
C TYR A 157 -6.89 22.47 -0.29
N TYR A 158 -5.82 21.75 -0.63
CA TYR A 158 -4.58 21.77 0.13
C TYR A 158 -3.38 22.03 -0.77
N SER A 159 -2.46 22.88 -0.31
CA SER A 159 -1.17 23.03 -0.97
C SER A 159 -0.29 21.79 -0.77
N ALA A 160 0.76 21.67 -1.56
CA ALA A 160 1.71 20.56 -1.43
C ALA A 160 2.39 20.56 -0.03
N GLU A 161 2.67 21.73 0.52
CA GLU A 161 3.26 21.88 1.86
C GLU A 161 2.33 21.33 2.92
N VAL A 162 1.04 21.69 2.88
CA VAL A 162 0.03 21.18 3.84
C VAL A 162 -0.12 19.67 3.71
N MET A 163 -0.14 19.12 2.49
CA MET A 163 -0.22 17.68 2.28
C MET A 163 1.02 16.94 2.80
N ASN A 164 2.20 17.52 2.63
CA ASN A 164 3.46 16.97 3.16
C ASN A 164 3.47 16.97 4.69
N GLU A 165 3.03 18.06 5.32
CA GLU A 165 2.91 18.17 6.78
C GLU A 165 1.92 17.15 7.33
N GLN A 166 0.75 17.00 6.69
CA GLN A 166 -0.25 16.00 7.08
C GLN A 166 0.29 14.57 6.92
N SER A 167 1.01 14.29 5.83
CA SER A 167 1.63 12.98 5.62
C SER A 167 2.67 12.64 6.68
N ALA A 168 3.49 13.63 7.06
CA ALA A 168 4.47 13.47 8.14
C ALA A 168 3.78 13.28 9.52
N ALA A 169 2.71 14.02 9.78
CA ALA A 169 1.91 13.87 11.00
C ALA A 169 1.23 12.49 11.06
N LEU A 170 0.67 12.02 9.93
CA LEU A 170 0.10 10.68 9.80
C LEU A 170 1.14 9.60 10.10
N GLY A 171 2.34 9.71 9.54
CA GLY A 171 3.42 8.77 9.79
C GLY A 171 3.80 8.69 11.27
N ARG A 172 3.86 9.84 11.97
CA ARG A 172 4.12 9.90 13.43
C ARG A 172 2.98 9.25 14.23
N ALA A 173 1.74 9.54 13.87
CA ALA A 173 0.55 8.96 14.53
C ALA A 173 0.51 7.43 14.37
N CYS A 174 0.70 6.95 13.14
CA CYS A 174 0.76 5.51 12.88
C CYS A 174 1.91 4.82 13.65
N ARG A 175 3.09 5.45 13.69
CA ARG A 175 4.21 4.94 14.47
C ARG A 175 3.86 4.83 15.96
N LYS A 176 3.27 5.86 16.55
CA LYS A 176 2.85 5.85 17.94
C LYS A 176 1.85 4.72 18.22
N ALA A 177 0.81 4.57 17.39
CA ALA A 177 -0.15 3.49 17.51
C ALA A 177 0.50 2.10 17.44
N ILE A 178 1.48 1.89 16.54
CA ILE A 178 2.25 0.65 16.48
C ILE A 178 3.02 0.41 17.77
N GLU A 179 3.76 1.41 18.26
CA GLU A 179 4.54 1.29 19.50
C GLU A 179 3.65 0.95 20.70
N GLU A 180 2.45 1.51 20.80
CA GLU A 180 1.49 1.25 21.87
C GLU A 180 0.76 -0.10 21.73
N SER A 181 0.61 -0.61 20.51
CA SER A 181 -0.07 -1.89 20.24
C SER A 181 0.68 -3.13 20.75
N GLY A 182 1.98 -3.03 20.95
CA GLY A 182 2.85 -4.16 21.26
C GLY A 182 3.12 -5.09 20.07
N LYS A 183 2.64 -4.76 18.85
CA LYS A 183 2.76 -5.58 17.64
C LYS A 183 4.05 -5.29 16.89
N LYS A 184 4.56 -6.30 16.21
CA LYS A 184 5.63 -6.20 15.23
C LYS A 184 5.03 -5.99 13.85
N VAL A 185 5.39 -4.90 13.20
CA VAL A 185 4.74 -4.46 11.95
C VAL A 185 5.74 -4.35 10.81
N VAL A 186 5.35 -4.83 9.65
CA VAL A 186 6.00 -4.52 8.38
C VAL A 186 5.30 -3.33 7.74
N LEU A 187 6.03 -2.25 7.53
CA LEU A 187 5.52 -1.04 6.88
C LEU A 187 5.79 -1.09 5.38
N VAL A 188 4.76 -1.01 4.57
CA VAL A 188 4.84 -1.06 3.11
C VAL A 188 4.36 0.26 2.53
N SER A 189 5.22 0.94 1.79
CA SER A 189 4.85 2.05 0.93
C SER A 189 4.63 1.51 -0.48
N SER A 190 3.37 1.38 -0.87
CA SER A 190 2.99 0.93 -2.21
C SER A 190 3.06 2.10 -3.20
N HIS A 191 4.27 2.59 -3.44
CA HIS A 191 4.51 3.79 -4.22
C HIS A 191 5.65 3.59 -5.22
N SER A 192 5.65 4.42 -6.24
CA SER A 192 6.78 4.65 -7.15
C SER A 192 7.46 5.97 -6.82
N LEU A 193 8.78 6.03 -6.90
CA LEU A 193 9.52 7.30 -6.76
C LEU A 193 9.29 8.22 -7.96
N SER A 194 9.00 7.63 -9.13
CA SER A 194 8.73 8.36 -10.35
C SER A 194 7.88 7.50 -11.30
N HIS A 195 6.98 8.14 -12.04
CA HIS A 195 6.27 7.54 -13.18
C HIS A 195 6.92 7.89 -14.51
N ARG A 196 8.14 8.37 -14.48
CA ARG A 196 8.89 8.65 -15.71
C ARG A 196 9.39 7.34 -16.31
N HIS A 197 8.88 7.04 -17.47
CA HIS A 197 9.26 5.86 -18.27
C HIS A 197 9.99 6.30 -19.55
N PHE A 198 10.94 7.23 -19.40
CA PHE A 198 11.73 7.70 -20.54
C PHE A 198 12.93 6.80 -20.77
N THR A 199 13.09 6.37 -21.99
CA THR A 199 14.25 5.60 -22.44
C THR A 199 15.40 6.48 -22.93
N THR A 200 15.20 7.80 -22.98
CA THR A 200 16.19 8.79 -23.42
C THR A 200 16.47 9.79 -22.29
N GLU A 201 17.70 10.33 -22.28
CA GLU A 201 18.06 11.46 -21.44
C GLU A 201 17.24 12.68 -21.84
N ALA A 202 16.08 12.85 -21.23
CA ALA A 202 15.34 14.09 -21.30
C ALA A 202 15.65 14.91 -20.04
N PRO A 203 15.81 16.22 -20.15
CA PRO A 203 15.89 17.07 -18.98
C PRO A 203 14.68 16.80 -18.11
N LEU A 204 14.92 16.67 -16.80
CA LEU A 204 13.87 16.50 -15.83
C LEU A 204 12.91 17.66 -15.98
N PRO A 205 11.61 17.49 -16.28
CA PRO A 205 10.69 18.58 -16.06
C PRO A 205 10.83 18.96 -14.60
N GLU A 206 11.08 20.20 -14.37
CA GLU A 206 10.96 20.79 -13.07
C GLU A 206 9.49 20.53 -12.69
N ASP A 207 9.32 19.79 -11.63
CA ASP A 207 8.05 19.55 -10.93
C ASP A 207 6.86 18.98 -11.75
N MET A 208 6.65 17.73 -11.55
CA MET A 208 5.30 17.21 -11.59
C MET A 208 4.94 16.61 -10.22
#